data_80b56e1637e345a8d1698f3f51ac831d
#
_entry.id   80b56e1637e345a8d1698f3f51ac831d
#
_cell.length_a   1.000
_cell.length_b   1.000
_cell.length_c   1.000
_cell.angle_alpha   90.00
_cell.angle_beta   90.00
_cell.angle_gamma   90.00
#
_symmetry.space_group_name_H-M   'P 1'
#
loop_
_entity.id
_entity.type
_entity.pdbx_description
1 polymer ?
#
loop_
_entity_poly.entity_id
_entity_poly.type
_entity_poly.pdbx_seq_one_letter_code
_entity_poly.pdbx_strand_id
1 'polypeptide(L)'
;MAQENLTKFLPLLILLAPLFAAVIIMVFTHRFRRLSSGLSIGAVALSFAASIFLFVTQNTDPGGSTNYFNWLSIGHASENTMLLNAPAVATLNFEFSLQNDPLSRLMLLVVTLIGTLVHIFSLVYMREDRGYSRFYGALSFFMFSMLGIVLSANLVMMFIFWELVGISSYLLISHWFEKPAAADAGKKAFITNRIGDVGFLLGILFVWKETGYLGFDSNSLGSVSTIAGLLIFCGAVGKSAQFPLHVWLPDAMEGPTPVSALIHAATMVAAGVYMICRVFALFNPEALEIIAWIGAITALLAAIIAVQQDDIKKILAYSTLSQLGYMVMAVGCSGPAASMFHLTTHAAFKALLFLGAGAVIYACHHEQNIWKLGNLKDKMGWTTCTFVIGALALAGFPLLSGFFSKDAILMEAYDHNHALFTIGVLVAFLTAFYMTRCVVVVFLGKARSDHAKEAEEVPGEMITPLVILTVLSIGLGWDVSGLSSFTEGYSQWGEFASDNSTAHSAAVIGSILAVAIGLIVGWKIYCNADQDPLPKKLMGVGVLMREAFKFDELYAFLNKWTQEKISYVANWFDRWAIAGFGVKGSSGVVDITGCLLRLFQTGNIQTYLLLTVIGLLLILTLILF
;
A
#
# COMPACT_ATOMS: atom_id res chain seq x y z
N MET A 1 -8.17 -22.89 30.01
CA MET A 1 -6.77 -23.32 29.73
C MET A 1 -6.55 -23.80 28.29
N ALA A 2 -7.19 -24.88 27.79
CA ALA A 2 -6.92 -25.36 26.41
C ALA A 2 -7.35 -24.37 25.33
N GLN A 3 -8.50 -23.75 25.44
CA GLN A 3 -9.02 -22.76 24.51
C GLN A 3 -8.22 -21.44 24.56
N GLU A 4 -7.84 -21.00 25.75
CA GLU A 4 -7.02 -19.81 25.98
C GLU A 4 -5.59 -19.97 25.42
N ASN A 5 -5.00 -21.16 25.54
CA ASN A 5 -3.71 -21.45 24.90
C ASN A 5 -3.82 -21.48 23.37
N LEU A 6 -4.95 -21.96 22.82
CA LEU A 6 -5.17 -22.01 21.40
C LEU A 6 -5.32 -20.62 20.79
N THR A 7 -6.08 -19.72 21.43
CA THR A 7 -6.25 -18.33 20.95
C THR A 7 -4.95 -17.53 20.99
N LYS A 8 -4.03 -17.84 21.92
CA LYS A 8 -2.67 -17.26 21.94
C LYS A 8 -1.75 -17.82 20.87
N PHE A 9 -1.90 -19.09 20.50
CA PHE A 9 -1.04 -19.75 19.51
C PHE A 9 -1.46 -19.46 18.05
N LEU A 10 -2.76 -19.32 17.79
CA LEU A 10 -3.26 -19.13 16.42
C LEU A 10 -2.74 -17.89 15.70
N PRO A 11 -2.64 -16.68 16.31
CA PRO A 11 -2.04 -15.52 15.64
C PRO A 11 -0.61 -15.77 15.19
N LEU A 12 0.19 -16.47 16.01
CA LEU A 12 1.55 -16.83 15.66
C LEU A 12 1.60 -17.84 14.49
N LEU A 13 0.71 -18.82 14.47
CA LEU A 13 0.57 -19.76 13.36
C LEU A 13 0.18 -19.07 12.06
N ILE A 14 -0.82 -18.16 12.10
CA ILE A 14 -1.27 -17.36 10.96
C ILE A 14 -0.10 -16.56 10.38
N LEU A 15 0.70 -15.93 11.24
CA LEU A 15 1.84 -15.15 10.83
C LEU A 15 2.95 -16.00 10.23
N LEU A 16 3.38 -17.06 10.91
CA LEU A 16 4.60 -17.78 10.57
C LEU A 16 4.42 -18.82 9.45
N ALA A 17 3.21 -19.36 9.22
CA ALA A 17 3.01 -20.36 8.18
C ALA A 17 3.42 -19.88 6.78
N PRO A 18 3.05 -18.68 6.30
CA PRO A 18 3.54 -18.16 5.02
C PRO A 18 5.05 -17.88 5.01
N LEU A 19 5.65 -17.47 6.13
CA LEU A 19 7.10 -17.27 6.22
C LEU A 19 7.86 -18.57 6.01
N PHE A 20 7.46 -19.64 6.71
CA PHE A 20 8.10 -20.95 6.55
C PHE A 20 7.93 -21.47 5.12
N ALA A 21 6.76 -21.30 4.51
CA ALA A 21 6.56 -21.64 3.10
C ALA A 21 7.52 -20.84 2.20
N ALA A 22 7.65 -19.53 2.38
CA ALA A 22 8.56 -18.70 1.60
C ALA A 22 10.02 -19.17 1.71
N VAL A 23 10.50 -19.41 2.94
CA VAL A 23 11.88 -19.88 3.18
C VAL A 23 12.11 -21.27 2.55
N ILE A 24 11.20 -22.22 2.76
CA ILE A 24 11.32 -23.57 2.20
C ILE A 24 11.32 -23.52 0.67
N ILE A 25 10.49 -22.69 0.07
CA ILE A 25 10.43 -22.53 -1.39
C ILE A 25 11.72 -21.96 -1.93
N MET A 26 12.22 -20.89 -1.33
CA MET A 26 13.41 -20.19 -1.84
C MET A 26 14.69 -21.00 -1.66
N VAL A 27 14.80 -21.75 -0.56
CA VAL A 27 16.04 -22.49 -0.22
C VAL A 27 16.04 -23.92 -0.79
N PHE A 28 14.92 -24.66 -0.64
CA PHE A 28 14.92 -26.09 -0.87
C PHE A 28 14.10 -26.52 -2.10
N THR A 29 12.94 -25.90 -2.38
CA THR A 29 12.00 -26.41 -3.38
C THR A 29 11.92 -25.58 -4.65
N HIS A 30 12.81 -24.60 -4.85
CA HIS A 30 12.78 -23.70 -6.01
C HIS A 30 12.83 -24.44 -7.37
N ARG A 31 13.36 -25.66 -7.44
CA ARG A 31 13.38 -26.50 -8.65
C ARG A 31 12.11 -27.32 -8.86
N PHE A 32 11.26 -27.46 -7.84
CA PHE A 32 10.07 -28.32 -7.85
C PHE A 32 8.79 -27.48 -7.90
N ARG A 33 8.33 -27.11 -9.10
CA ARG A 33 7.20 -26.21 -9.32
C ARG A 33 5.94 -26.61 -8.53
N ARG A 34 5.49 -27.87 -8.64
CA ARG A 34 4.26 -28.38 -7.96
C ARG A 34 4.39 -28.32 -6.44
N LEU A 35 5.57 -28.63 -5.91
CA LEU A 35 5.79 -28.61 -4.47
C LEU A 35 5.81 -27.16 -3.96
N SER A 36 6.45 -26.25 -4.68
CA SER A 36 6.49 -24.82 -4.32
C SER A 36 5.09 -24.20 -4.28
N SER A 37 4.26 -24.42 -5.30
CA SER A 37 2.88 -23.92 -5.29
C SER A 37 2.03 -24.59 -4.22
N GLY A 38 2.16 -25.91 -4.02
CA GLY A 38 1.43 -26.64 -2.99
C GLY A 38 1.75 -26.17 -1.57
N LEU A 39 3.04 -25.91 -1.25
CA LEU A 39 3.47 -25.36 0.03
C LEU A 39 2.92 -23.95 0.26
N SER A 40 3.01 -23.09 -0.75
CA SER A 40 2.53 -21.72 -0.66
C SER A 40 1.02 -21.65 -0.43
N ILE A 41 0.25 -22.38 -1.27
CA ILE A 41 -1.22 -22.45 -1.13
C ILE A 41 -1.62 -23.07 0.20
N GLY A 42 -0.97 -24.19 0.60
CA GLY A 42 -1.25 -24.86 1.86
C GLY A 42 -1.01 -23.97 3.09
N ALA A 43 0.07 -23.19 3.10
CA ALA A 43 0.38 -22.28 4.19
C ALA A 43 -0.66 -21.15 4.31
N VAL A 44 -1.05 -20.53 3.19
CA VAL A 44 -2.04 -19.44 3.21
C VAL A 44 -3.45 -19.99 3.52
N ALA A 45 -3.82 -21.15 3.00
CA ALA A 45 -5.08 -21.81 3.32
C ALA A 45 -5.15 -22.22 4.82
N LEU A 46 -4.05 -22.66 5.41
CA LEU A 46 -3.96 -22.92 6.85
C LEU A 46 -4.17 -21.62 7.65
N SER A 47 -3.52 -20.52 7.23
CA SER A 47 -3.72 -19.20 7.85
C SER A 47 -5.18 -18.75 7.71
N PHE A 48 -5.83 -19.02 6.57
CA PHE A 48 -7.25 -18.71 6.36
C PHE A 48 -8.16 -19.52 7.29
N ALA A 49 -7.95 -20.84 7.40
CA ALA A 49 -8.72 -21.68 8.31
C ALA A 49 -8.56 -21.24 9.78
N ALA A 50 -7.35 -20.89 10.20
CA ALA A 50 -7.09 -20.34 11.52
C ALA A 50 -7.76 -18.97 11.74
N SER A 51 -7.80 -18.11 10.72
CA SER A 51 -8.48 -16.80 10.77
C SER A 51 -10.00 -16.96 10.89
N ILE A 52 -10.62 -17.93 10.20
CA ILE A 52 -12.04 -18.26 10.39
C ILE A 52 -12.31 -18.67 11.83
N PHE A 53 -11.47 -19.53 12.40
CA PHE A 53 -11.64 -19.96 13.78
C PHE A 53 -11.58 -18.80 14.76
N LEU A 54 -10.60 -17.90 14.63
CA LEU A 54 -10.49 -16.71 15.47
C LEU A 54 -11.70 -15.78 15.30
N PHE A 55 -12.22 -15.65 14.09
CA PHE A 55 -13.38 -14.82 13.80
C PHE A 55 -14.66 -15.37 14.43
N VAL A 56 -14.91 -16.67 14.32
CA VAL A 56 -16.10 -17.32 14.91
C VAL A 56 -16.06 -17.32 16.44
N THR A 57 -14.87 -17.34 17.04
CA THR A 57 -14.72 -17.34 18.52
C THR A 57 -14.72 -15.95 19.14
N GLN A 58 -14.90 -14.87 18.37
CA GLN A 58 -14.82 -13.50 18.90
C GLN A 58 -15.82 -13.20 20.03
N ASN A 59 -17.02 -13.76 19.99
CA ASN A 59 -18.03 -13.52 21.03
C ASN A 59 -17.69 -14.17 22.38
N THR A 60 -16.78 -15.17 22.41
CA THR A 60 -16.35 -15.85 23.62
C THR A 60 -14.99 -15.38 24.14
N ASP A 61 -14.24 -14.65 23.29
CA ASP A 61 -12.93 -14.10 23.61
C ASP A 61 -12.83 -12.68 23.02
N PRO A 62 -12.92 -11.64 23.84
CA PRO A 62 -12.83 -10.24 23.38
C PRO A 62 -11.48 -9.93 22.73
N GLY A 63 -10.50 -10.82 22.90
CA GLY A 63 -9.15 -10.63 22.37
C GLY A 63 -8.32 -9.67 23.22
N GLY A 64 -7.18 -9.29 22.66
CA GLY A 64 -6.23 -8.37 23.30
C GLY A 64 -4.84 -8.50 22.69
N SER A 65 -3.88 -7.79 23.25
CA SER A 65 -2.48 -7.95 22.91
C SER A 65 -1.84 -9.11 23.66
N THR A 66 -1.03 -9.90 22.96
CA THR A 66 -0.22 -10.95 23.59
C THR A 66 1.24 -10.63 23.35
N ASN A 67 1.99 -10.36 24.43
CA ASN A 67 3.43 -10.18 24.38
C ASN A 67 4.12 -11.55 24.42
N TYR A 68 4.98 -11.83 23.44
CA TYR A 68 5.75 -13.07 23.35
C TYR A 68 7.16 -12.90 23.92
N PHE A 69 7.79 -11.75 23.69
CA PHE A 69 9.09 -11.41 24.27
C PHE A 69 9.41 -9.92 24.11
N ASN A 70 10.21 -9.41 25.04
CA ASN A 70 10.77 -8.06 24.95
C ASN A 70 12.07 -8.13 24.15
N TRP A 71 12.08 -7.46 23.00
CA TRP A 71 13.23 -7.46 22.10
C TRP A 71 14.32 -6.50 22.59
N LEU A 72 13.95 -5.28 22.95
CA LEU A 72 14.88 -4.23 23.35
C LEU A 72 14.20 -3.27 24.33
N SER A 73 14.89 -2.92 25.41
CA SER A 73 14.48 -1.87 26.33
C SER A 73 15.55 -0.78 26.35
N ILE A 74 15.19 0.44 25.97
CA ILE A 74 16.08 1.59 25.98
C ILE A 74 15.65 2.53 27.12
N GLY A 75 16.57 2.87 28.00
CA GLY A 75 16.34 3.71 29.18
C GLY A 75 16.53 2.91 30.48
N HIS A 76 17.06 3.55 31.50
CA HIS A 76 17.12 2.99 32.84
C HIS A 76 15.95 3.53 33.65
N ALA A 77 15.06 2.64 34.10
CA ALA A 77 14.21 2.95 35.23
C ALA A 77 15.14 3.13 36.43
N SER A 78 15.45 4.37 36.80
CA SER A 78 16.15 4.65 38.02
C SER A 78 15.19 4.36 39.16
N GLU A 79 15.42 3.28 39.89
CA GLU A 79 14.69 2.96 41.15
C GLU A 79 14.77 4.06 42.21
N ASN A 80 15.62 5.08 42.04
CA ASN A 80 15.90 6.15 42.97
C ASN A 80 15.26 7.51 42.65
N THR A 81 14.30 7.61 41.70
CA THR A 81 13.68 8.90 41.34
C THR A 81 12.57 9.37 42.29
N MET A 82 12.36 8.72 43.44
CA MET A 82 11.44 9.25 44.49
C MET A 82 11.96 10.53 45.19
N LEU A 83 13.21 10.94 44.97
CA LEU A 83 13.82 12.07 45.72
C LEU A 83 14.02 13.36 44.91
N LEU A 84 13.80 13.36 43.61
CA LEU A 84 13.87 14.55 42.77
C LEU A 84 12.69 14.54 41.80
N ASN A 85 11.87 15.59 41.79
CA ASN A 85 10.76 15.83 40.86
C ASN A 85 11.24 15.88 39.36
N ALA A 86 12.09 14.95 38.93
CA ALA A 86 12.49 14.78 37.56
C ALA A 86 11.43 13.92 36.84
N PRO A 87 10.98 14.30 35.63
CA PRO A 87 10.06 13.47 34.87
C PRO A 87 10.67 12.08 34.69
N ALA A 88 9.88 11.04 34.98
CA ALA A 88 10.30 9.67 34.80
C ALA A 88 10.82 9.52 33.38
N VAL A 89 12.08 9.10 33.20
CA VAL A 89 12.63 8.83 31.88
C VAL A 89 11.81 7.68 31.31
N ALA A 90 10.99 7.97 30.31
CA ALA A 90 10.15 6.97 29.68
C ALA A 90 11.06 5.87 29.10
N THR A 91 10.93 4.67 29.64
CA THR A 91 11.61 3.49 29.07
C THR A 91 10.91 3.11 27.78
N LEU A 92 11.65 3.11 26.68
CA LEU A 92 11.17 2.64 25.39
C LEU A 92 11.33 1.11 25.35
N ASN A 93 10.23 0.39 25.46
CA ASN A 93 10.21 -1.06 25.35
C ASN A 93 9.76 -1.46 23.96
N PHE A 94 10.63 -2.17 23.25
CA PHE A 94 10.29 -2.80 21.97
C PHE A 94 9.85 -4.24 22.23
N GLU A 95 8.54 -4.45 22.18
CA GLU A 95 7.92 -5.74 22.43
C GLU A 95 7.48 -6.40 21.14
N PHE A 96 7.75 -7.70 21.01
CA PHE A 96 7.12 -8.52 19.97
C PHE A 96 5.76 -8.99 20.51
N SER A 97 4.74 -8.22 20.19
CA SER A 97 3.38 -8.41 20.69
C SER A 97 2.41 -8.48 19.52
N LEU A 98 1.52 -9.48 19.53
CA LEU A 98 0.49 -9.65 18.51
C LEU A 98 -0.87 -9.19 19.04
N GLN A 99 -1.57 -8.38 18.24
CA GLN A 99 -2.91 -7.88 18.51
C GLN A 99 -3.96 -8.82 17.92
N ASN A 100 -4.88 -9.31 18.74
CA ASN A 100 -5.98 -10.16 18.34
C ASN A 100 -7.31 -9.56 18.82
N ASP A 101 -7.78 -8.53 18.15
CA ASP A 101 -9.04 -7.82 18.42
C ASP A 101 -9.99 -7.92 17.23
N PRO A 102 -11.25 -7.45 17.32
CA PRO A 102 -12.22 -7.55 16.23
C PRO A 102 -11.73 -6.95 14.89
N LEU A 103 -11.01 -5.82 14.93
CA LEU A 103 -10.46 -5.18 13.74
C LEU A 103 -9.38 -6.04 13.07
N SER A 104 -8.44 -6.58 13.84
CA SER A 104 -7.41 -7.48 13.30
C SER A 104 -8.00 -8.78 12.79
N ARG A 105 -8.98 -9.39 13.47
CA ARG A 105 -9.66 -10.62 13.04
C ARG A 105 -10.37 -10.45 11.71
N LEU A 106 -11.09 -9.34 11.54
CA LEU A 106 -11.72 -9.00 10.28
C LEU A 106 -10.69 -8.89 9.15
N MET A 107 -9.65 -8.11 9.37
CA MET A 107 -8.62 -7.90 8.35
C MET A 107 -7.84 -9.17 8.04
N LEU A 108 -7.57 -10.03 9.04
CA LEU A 108 -7.00 -11.37 8.83
C LEU A 108 -7.86 -12.22 7.91
N LEU A 109 -9.18 -12.25 8.16
CA LEU A 109 -10.12 -13.00 7.34
C LEU A 109 -10.10 -12.52 5.88
N VAL A 110 -10.16 -11.20 5.67
CA VAL A 110 -10.13 -10.59 4.32
C VAL A 110 -8.82 -10.90 3.60
N VAL A 111 -7.67 -10.66 4.25
CA VAL A 111 -6.34 -10.84 3.64
C VAL A 111 -6.08 -12.31 3.31
N THR A 112 -6.38 -13.23 4.22
CA THR A 112 -6.10 -14.66 4.01
C THR A 112 -7.05 -15.30 3.00
N LEU A 113 -8.32 -14.89 2.95
CA LEU A 113 -9.28 -15.34 1.94
C LEU A 113 -8.83 -14.90 0.54
N ILE A 114 -8.63 -13.60 0.35
CA ILE A 114 -8.21 -13.07 -0.96
C ILE A 114 -6.85 -13.66 -1.35
N GLY A 115 -5.90 -13.72 -0.41
CA GLY A 115 -4.61 -14.35 -0.63
C GLY A 115 -4.74 -15.79 -1.13
N THR A 116 -5.58 -16.62 -0.50
CA THR A 116 -5.80 -18.01 -0.91
C THR A 116 -6.37 -18.10 -2.34
N LEU A 117 -7.39 -17.29 -2.66
CA LEU A 117 -8.00 -17.27 -3.99
C LEU A 117 -7.02 -16.82 -5.08
N VAL A 118 -6.20 -15.81 -4.80
CA VAL A 118 -5.15 -15.35 -5.71
C VAL A 118 -4.08 -16.42 -5.93
N HIS A 119 -3.67 -17.15 -4.89
CA HIS A 119 -2.70 -18.24 -5.02
C HIS A 119 -3.25 -19.38 -5.91
N ILE A 120 -4.53 -19.74 -5.75
CA ILE A 120 -5.19 -20.76 -6.59
C ILE A 120 -5.27 -20.30 -8.04
N PHE A 121 -5.72 -19.07 -8.30
CA PHE A 121 -5.78 -18.49 -9.64
C PHE A 121 -4.42 -18.51 -10.35
N SER A 122 -3.36 -18.24 -9.59
CA SER A 122 -1.99 -18.21 -10.10
C SER A 122 -1.46 -19.56 -10.59
N LEU A 123 -2.08 -20.69 -10.20
CA LEU A 123 -1.68 -22.02 -10.67
C LEU A 123 -1.72 -22.13 -12.20
N VAL A 124 -2.74 -21.55 -12.80
CA VAL A 124 -2.91 -21.54 -14.26
C VAL A 124 -2.21 -20.33 -14.87
N TYR A 125 -2.44 -19.13 -14.31
CA TYR A 125 -1.93 -17.88 -14.88
C TYR A 125 -0.40 -17.87 -15.03
N MET A 126 0.34 -18.44 -14.05
CA MET A 126 1.80 -18.49 -14.03
C MET A 126 2.38 -19.82 -14.51
N ARG A 127 1.55 -20.74 -15.05
CA ARG A 127 1.98 -22.11 -15.39
C ARG A 127 3.22 -22.18 -16.27
N GLU A 128 3.31 -21.30 -17.25
CA GLU A 128 4.41 -21.28 -18.24
C GLU A 128 5.59 -20.38 -17.84
N ASP A 129 5.45 -19.64 -16.74
CA ASP A 129 6.48 -18.70 -16.30
C ASP A 129 7.74 -19.40 -15.83
N ARG A 130 8.90 -18.89 -16.25
CA ARG A 130 10.22 -19.44 -15.84
C ARG A 130 10.50 -19.22 -14.35
N GLY A 131 10.01 -18.11 -13.79
CA GLY A 131 10.15 -17.73 -12.39
C GLY A 131 9.05 -18.29 -11.47
N TYR A 132 8.33 -19.35 -11.87
CA TYR A 132 7.17 -19.89 -11.16
C TYR A 132 7.39 -20.10 -9.64
N SER A 133 8.44 -20.80 -9.25
CA SER A 133 8.74 -21.05 -7.83
C SER A 133 9.15 -19.78 -7.10
N ARG A 134 9.94 -18.89 -7.75
CA ARG A 134 10.30 -17.57 -7.21
C ARG A 134 9.06 -16.71 -6.95
N PHE A 135 8.09 -16.76 -7.87
CA PHE A 135 6.81 -16.07 -7.72
C PHE A 135 6.08 -16.53 -6.44
N TYR A 136 5.90 -17.84 -6.24
CA TYR A 136 5.21 -18.35 -5.05
C TYR A 136 5.97 -18.09 -3.74
N GLY A 137 7.30 -18.12 -3.78
CA GLY A 137 8.14 -17.74 -2.63
C GLY A 137 7.95 -16.27 -2.26
N ALA A 138 8.01 -15.36 -3.25
CA ALA A 138 7.79 -13.94 -3.03
C ALA A 138 6.34 -13.64 -2.59
N LEU A 139 5.36 -14.36 -3.14
CA LEU A 139 3.95 -14.22 -2.79
C LEU A 139 3.69 -14.64 -1.32
N SER A 140 4.29 -15.76 -0.87
CA SER A 140 4.22 -16.20 0.53
C SER A 140 4.91 -15.20 1.47
N PHE A 141 6.08 -14.66 1.08
CA PHE A 141 6.77 -13.65 1.86
C PHE A 141 5.96 -12.34 1.98
N PHE A 142 5.27 -11.96 0.91
CA PHE A 142 4.36 -10.82 0.92
C PHE A 142 3.17 -11.06 1.87
N MET A 143 2.59 -12.27 1.88
CA MET A 143 1.51 -12.63 2.81
C MET A 143 1.98 -12.55 4.27
N PHE A 144 3.16 -13.09 4.59
CA PHE A 144 3.77 -12.95 5.91
C PHE A 144 3.90 -11.49 6.33
N SER A 145 4.41 -10.65 5.45
CA SER A 145 4.64 -9.22 5.72
C SER A 145 3.32 -8.49 5.99
N MET A 146 2.28 -8.78 5.20
CA MET A 146 0.96 -8.17 5.37
C MET A 146 0.26 -8.63 6.65
N LEU A 147 0.29 -9.93 6.95
CA LEU A 147 -0.28 -10.48 8.17
C LEU A 147 0.43 -9.92 9.42
N GLY A 148 1.73 -9.62 9.31
CA GLY A 148 2.48 -8.95 10.36
C GLY A 148 2.00 -7.52 10.62
N ILE A 149 1.65 -6.73 9.60
CA ILE A 149 1.03 -5.42 9.78
C ILE A 149 -0.28 -5.56 10.56
N VAL A 150 -1.14 -6.49 10.12
CA VAL A 150 -2.47 -6.68 10.72
C VAL A 150 -2.39 -7.11 12.17
N LEU A 151 -1.43 -7.95 12.51
CA LEU A 151 -1.24 -8.49 13.87
C LEU A 151 -0.35 -7.62 14.75
N SER A 152 0.24 -6.55 14.27
CA SER A 152 1.10 -5.69 15.09
C SER A 152 0.33 -5.05 16.24
N ALA A 153 0.88 -5.11 17.46
CA ALA A 153 0.29 -4.51 18.66
C ALA A 153 0.88 -3.13 19.00
N ASN A 154 1.89 -2.67 18.25
CA ASN A 154 2.51 -1.36 18.44
C ASN A 154 3.02 -0.78 17.13
N LEU A 155 3.25 0.54 17.12
CA LEU A 155 3.69 1.29 15.93
C LEU A 155 5.05 0.83 15.39
N VAL A 156 5.99 0.42 16.25
CA VAL A 156 7.33 -0.01 15.81
C VAL A 156 7.26 -1.35 15.09
N MET A 157 6.54 -2.32 15.65
CA MET A 157 6.33 -3.60 15.00
C MET A 157 5.57 -3.43 13.69
N MET A 158 4.54 -2.57 13.66
CA MET A 158 3.84 -2.22 12.43
C MET A 158 4.80 -1.64 11.39
N PHE A 159 5.71 -0.74 11.78
CA PHE A 159 6.69 -0.16 10.87
C PHE A 159 7.64 -1.21 10.30
N ILE A 160 8.12 -2.18 11.09
CA ILE A 160 8.98 -3.27 10.61
C ILE A 160 8.27 -4.07 9.50
N PHE A 161 7.03 -4.50 9.74
CA PHE A 161 6.26 -5.22 8.73
C PHE A 161 5.86 -4.34 7.55
N TRP A 162 5.68 -3.05 7.77
CA TRP A 162 5.43 -2.04 6.73
C TRP A 162 6.57 -1.98 5.72
N GLU A 163 7.79 -2.00 6.20
CA GLU A 163 8.99 -2.07 5.38
C GLU A 163 9.12 -3.40 4.63
N LEU A 164 8.79 -4.52 5.28
CA LEU A 164 8.79 -5.84 4.64
C LEU A 164 7.75 -5.95 3.53
N VAL A 165 6.57 -5.33 3.68
CA VAL A 165 5.58 -5.20 2.58
C VAL A 165 6.16 -4.38 1.43
N GLY A 166 6.93 -3.33 1.71
CA GLY A 166 7.60 -2.53 0.70
C GLY A 166 8.58 -3.36 -0.15
N ILE A 167 9.45 -4.13 0.51
CA ILE A 167 10.43 -5.01 -0.17
C ILE A 167 9.73 -6.14 -0.93
N SER A 168 8.75 -6.80 -0.32
CA SER A 168 8.06 -7.91 -0.97
C SER A 168 7.23 -7.48 -2.18
N SER A 169 6.62 -6.30 -2.12
CA SER A 169 5.92 -5.70 -3.28
C SER A 169 6.90 -5.34 -4.40
N TYR A 170 8.07 -4.79 -4.08
CA TYR A 170 9.13 -4.56 -5.07
C TYR A 170 9.49 -5.85 -5.82
N LEU A 171 9.70 -6.97 -5.10
CA LEU A 171 10.03 -8.27 -5.71
C LEU A 171 8.90 -8.79 -6.62
N LEU A 172 7.64 -8.53 -6.26
CA LEU A 172 6.48 -8.97 -7.02
C LEU A 172 6.19 -8.09 -8.23
N ILE A 173 6.29 -6.77 -8.11
CA ILE A 173 6.10 -5.82 -9.22
C ILE A 173 7.20 -6.02 -10.26
N SER A 174 8.46 -6.15 -9.82
CA SER A 174 9.60 -6.41 -10.69
C SER A 174 9.81 -7.89 -11.01
N HIS A 175 8.77 -8.75 -10.93
CA HIS A 175 8.89 -10.19 -11.18
C HIS A 175 9.55 -10.48 -12.54
N TRP A 176 9.18 -9.76 -13.57
CA TRP A 176 9.80 -9.81 -14.90
C TRP A 176 10.91 -8.78 -15.05
N PHE A 177 11.90 -8.81 -14.16
CA PHE A 177 13.00 -7.82 -14.09
C PHE A 177 13.85 -7.76 -15.37
N GLU A 178 13.75 -8.75 -16.26
CA GLU A 178 14.37 -8.73 -17.57
C GLU A 178 13.75 -7.64 -18.49
N LYS A 179 12.52 -7.22 -18.19
CA LYS A 179 11.85 -6.10 -18.87
C LYS A 179 12.20 -4.80 -18.13
N PRO A 180 12.87 -3.82 -18.82
CA PRO A 180 13.22 -2.55 -18.17
C PRO A 180 12.03 -1.84 -17.52
N ALA A 181 10.87 -1.85 -18.18
CA ALA A 181 9.64 -1.24 -17.66
C ALA A 181 9.23 -1.83 -16.30
N ALA A 182 9.28 -3.17 -16.13
CA ALA A 182 8.92 -3.82 -14.87
C ALA A 182 9.96 -3.54 -13.77
N ALA A 183 11.26 -3.50 -14.12
CA ALA A 183 12.33 -3.16 -13.18
C ALA A 183 12.20 -1.71 -12.70
N ASP A 184 11.92 -0.77 -13.60
CA ASP A 184 11.75 0.64 -13.28
C ASP A 184 10.45 0.90 -12.49
N ALA A 185 9.36 0.21 -12.82
CA ALA A 185 8.10 0.25 -12.06
C ALA A 185 8.31 -0.21 -10.60
N GLY A 186 9.03 -1.31 -10.39
CA GLY A 186 9.36 -1.77 -9.03
C GLY A 186 10.20 -0.76 -8.25
N LYS A 187 11.24 -0.19 -8.87
CA LYS A 187 12.07 0.87 -8.25
C LYS A 187 11.23 2.10 -7.90
N LYS A 188 10.39 2.58 -8.84
CA LYS A 188 9.50 3.73 -8.62
C LYS A 188 8.56 3.47 -7.45
N ALA A 189 7.91 2.30 -7.42
CA ALA A 189 7.04 1.91 -6.31
C ALA A 189 7.78 1.91 -4.97
N PHE A 190 8.97 1.29 -4.90
CA PHE A 190 9.76 1.22 -3.68
C PHE A 190 10.21 2.60 -3.18
N ILE A 191 10.78 3.45 -4.07
CA ILE A 191 11.32 4.76 -3.69
C ILE A 191 10.18 5.71 -3.28
N THR A 192 9.07 5.74 -4.03
CA THR A 192 7.93 6.60 -3.70
C THR A 192 7.31 6.24 -2.36
N ASN A 193 7.16 4.94 -2.07
CA ASN A 193 6.69 4.49 -0.76
C ASN A 193 7.67 4.87 0.35
N ARG A 194 9.00 4.77 0.10
CA ARG A 194 10.02 5.12 1.09
C ARG A 194 9.93 6.58 1.55
N ILE A 195 9.51 7.50 0.69
CA ILE A 195 9.27 8.89 1.08
C ILE A 195 8.17 8.96 2.15
N GLY A 196 7.07 8.24 1.96
CA GLY A 196 6.00 8.13 2.96
C GLY A 196 6.47 7.45 4.25
N ASP A 197 7.28 6.40 4.12
CA ASP A 197 7.79 5.61 5.23
C ASP A 197 8.74 6.42 6.14
N VAL A 198 9.54 7.34 5.57
CA VAL A 198 10.36 8.30 6.34
C VAL A 198 9.46 9.22 7.18
N GLY A 199 8.38 9.75 6.59
CA GLY A 199 7.39 10.53 7.34
C GLY A 199 6.78 9.70 8.48
N PHE A 200 6.39 8.46 8.21
CA PHE A 200 5.84 7.54 9.22
C PHE A 200 6.81 7.30 10.38
N LEU A 201 8.09 7.03 10.08
CA LEU A 201 9.12 6.86 11.12
C LEU A 201 9.29 8.09 11.99
N LEU A 202 9.34 9.27 11.39
CA LEU A 202 9.38 10.53 12.13
C LEU A 202 8.13 10.71 12.99
N GLY A 203 6.94 10.37 12.45
CA GLY A 203 5.68 10.38 13.20
C GLY A 203 5.73 9.48 14.43
N ILE A 204 6.25 8.27 14.33
CA ILE A 204 6.45 7.36 15.47
C ILE A 204 7.32 8.00 16.55
N LEU A 205 8.42 8.66 16.17
CA LEU A 205 9.30 9.35 17.11
C LEU A 205 8.60 10.55 17.80
N PHE A 206 7.77 11.30 17.07
CA PHE A 206 6.98 12.39 17.63
C PHE A 206 5.90 11.88 18.59
N VAL A 207 5.16 10.81 18.21
CA VAL A 207 4.17 10.16 19.08
C VAL A 207 4.85 9.69 20.38
N TRP A 208 5.99 9.01 20.29
CA TRP A 208 6.72 8.59 21.47
C TRP A 208 7.17 9.77 22.34
N LYS A 209 7.65 10.86 21.74
CA LYS A 209 8.07 12.06 22.46
C LYS A 209 6.90 12.72 23.21
N GLU A 210 5.71 12.74 22.61
CA GLU A 210 4.53 13.40 23.17
C GLU A 210 3.80 12.53 24.21
N THR A 211 3.69 11.21 23.97
CA THR A 211 2.88 10.30 24.78
C THR A 211 3.70 9.39 25.70
N GLY A 212 4.97 9.15 25.37
CA GLY A 212 5.80 8.13 26.04
C GLY A 212 5.42 6.69 25.71
N TYR A 213 4.44 6.46 24.81
CA TYR A 213 3.84 5.16 24.53
C TYR A 213 3.65 4.91 23.02
N LEU A 214 3.78 3.66 22.56
CA LEU A 214 3.66 3.30 21.14
C LEU A 214 2.70 2.13 20.87
N GLY A 215 2.05 1.57 21.89
CA GLY A 215 1.05 0.51 21.75
C GLY A 215 -0.30 1.02 21.29
N PHE A 216 -1.21 0.11 20.93
CA PHE A 216 -2.55 0.44 20.43
C PHE A 216 -3.67 0.33 21.47
N ASP A 217 -3.34 0.24 22.75
CA ASP A 217 -4.35 0.16 23.81
C ASP A 217 -5.12 1.48 23.92
N SER A 218 -6.42 1.41 23.75
CA SER A 218 -7.33 2.55 23.65
C SER A 218 -7.30 3.51 24.86
N ASN A 219 -6.87 3.04 26.02
CA ASN A 219 -6.79 3.84 27.25
C ASN A 219 -5.54 4.72 27.33
N SER A 220 -4.55 4.49 26.49
CA SER A 220 -3.24 5.15 26.52
C SER A 220 -3.01 6.08 25.32
N LEU A 221 -3.79 5.93 24.25
CA LEU A 221 -3.72 6.75 23.05
C LEU A 221 -4.59 7.99 23.20
N GLY A 222 -3.98 9.13 23.53
CA GLY A 222 -4.62 10.44 23.41
C GLY A 222 -4.30 11.09 22.07
N SER A 223 -5.04 12.13 21.67
CA SER A 223 -4.73 12.89 20.46
C SER A 223 -3.35 13.54 20.57
N VAL A 224 -2.54 13.37 19.53
CA VAL A 224 -1.22 14.01 19.41
C VAL A 224 -1.30 15.33 18.65
N SER A 225 -0.19 16.05 18.55
CA SER A 225 -0.11 17.27 17.75
C SER A 225 -0.45 16.97 16.27
N THR A 226 -1.00 17.97 15.58
CA THR A 226 -1.34 17.88 14.14
C THR A 226 -0.16 17.39 13.30
N ILE A 227 1.06 17.86 13.62
CA ILE A 227 2.27 17.45 12.91
C ILE A 227 2.56 15.97 13.13
N ALA A 228 2.49 15.48 14.37
CA ALA A 228 2.72 14.07 14.67
C ALA A 228 1.69 13.17 13.97
N GLY A 229 0.41 13.55 14.01
CA GLY A 229 -0.66 12.84 13.30
C GLY A 229 -0.43 12.81 11.78
N LEU A 230 -0.13 13.94 11.16
CA LEU A 230 0.14 14.01 9.72
C LEU A 230 1.40 13.24 9.30
N LEU A 231 2.43 13.21 10.14
CA LEU A 231 3.63 12.39 9.90
C LEU A 231 3.31 10.89 9.93
N ILE A 232 2.46 10.42 10.86
CA ILE A 232 1.92 9.04 10.83
C ILE A 232 1.13 8.82 9.53
N PHE A 233 0.26 9.77 9.14
CA PHE A 233 -0.52 9.68 7.91
C PHE A 233 0.34 9.62 6.65
N CYS A 234 1.57 10.17 6.63
CA CYS A 234 2.49 10.05 5.49
C CYS A 234 2.75 8.58 5.10
N GLY A 235 2.81 7.66 6.07
CA GLY A 235 2.88 6.23 5.77
C GLY A 235 1.70 5.74 4.94
N ALA A 236 0.48 6.14 5.31
CA ALA A 236 -0.73 5.82 4.54
C ALA A 236 -0.73 6.49 3.16
N VAL A 237 -0.26 7.74 3.05
CA VAL A 237 -0.11 8.45 1.76
C VAL A 237 0.78 7.66 0.81
N GLY A 238 1.88 7.08 1.29
CA GLY A 238 2.76 6.21 0.50
C GLY A 238 2.06 4.92 0.07
N LYS A 239 1.70 4.04 1.02
CA LYS A 239 1.18 2.69 0.71
C LYS A 239 -0.20 2.70 0.05
N SER A 240 -1.11 3.57 0.48
CA SER A 240 -2.43 3.72 -0.15
C SER A 240 -2.41 4.68 -1.34
N ALA A 241 -1.24 5.09 -1.80
CA ALA A 241 -1.02 5.91 -2.99
C ALA A 241 -1.94 7.15 -3.01
N GLN A 242 -2.04 7.86 -1.88
CA GLN A 242 -2.79 9.11 -1.83
C GLN A 242 -2.00 10.25 -2.47
N PHE A 243 -2.70 11.29 -2.91
CA PHE A 243 -2.05 12.50 -3.39
C PHE A 243 -1.11 13.09 -2.32
N PRO A 244 0.14 13.47 -2.66
CA PRO A 244 0.76 13.49 -3.98
C PRO A 244 1.50 12.19 -4.37
N LEU A 245 1.65 11.18 -3.51
CA LEU A 245 2.48 9.98 -3.74
C LEU A 245 1.76 8.86 -4.53
N HIS A 246 0.80 9.20 -5.40
CA HIS A 246 -0.06 8.25 -6.12
C HIS A 246 0.57 7.64 -7.39
N VAL A 247 1.62 8.23 -7.93
CA VAL A 247 2.16 7.96 -9.28
C VAL A 247 2.76 6.55 -9.47
N TRP A 248 3.09 5.85 -8.40
CA TRP A 248 3.69 4.51 -8.49
C TRP A 248 2.66 3.41 -8.79
N LEU A 249 1.39 3.62 -8.37
CA LEU A 249 0.39 2.55 -8.40
C LEU A 249 -0.02 2.12 -9.81
N PRO A 250 -0.24 3.04 -10.79
CA PRO A 250 -0.51 2.66 -12.17
C PRO A 250 0.66 1.95 -12.85
N ASP A 251 1.90 2.27 -12.51
CA ASP A 251 3.08 1.63 -13.07
C ASP A 251 3.31 0.23 -12.47
N ALA A 252 2.84 -0.01 -11.25
CA ALA A 252 2.84 -1.35 -10.65
C ALA A 252 2.06 -2.40 -11.48
N MET A 253 1.27 -1.97 -12.47
CA MET A 253 0.58 -2.84 -13.44
C MET A 253 1.53 -3.60 -14.38
N GLU A 254 2.81 -3.28 -14.42
CA GLU A 254 3.83 -4.04 -15.16
C GLU A 254 4.06 -5.44 -14.53
N GLY A 255 3.71 -5.64 -13.27
CA GLY A 255 3.76 -6.94 -12.60
C GLY A 255 2.67 -7.91 -13.08
N PRO A 256 2.79 -9.23 -12.73
CA PRO A 256 1.77 -10.23 -13.05
C PRO A 256 0.38 -9.86 -12.50
N THR A 257 -0.69 -10.13 -13.26
CA THR A 257 -2.05 -9.73 -12.85
C THR A 257 -2.51 -10.30 -11.49
N PRO A 258 -2.16 -11.54 -11.07
CA PRO A 258 -2.46 -11.99 -9.72
C PRO A 258 -1.81 -11.13 -8.62
N VAL A 259 -0.60 -10.60 -8.87
CA VAL A 259 0.04 -9.64 -7.95
C VAL A 259 -0.76 -8.35 -7.89
N SER A 260 -1.19 -7.82 -9.05
CA SER A 260 -2.05 -6.64 -9.09
C SER A 260 -3.35 -6.87 -8.30
N ALA A 261 -4.00 -8.03 -8.46
CA ALA A 261 -5.18 -8.39 -7.69
C ALA A 261 -4.92 -8.37 -6.18
N LEU A 262 -3.80 -8.94 -5.72
CA LEU A 262 -3.46 -9.01 -4.31
C LEU A 262 -3.12 -7.61 -3.75
N ILE A 263 -2.23 -6.86 -4.39
CA ILE A 263 -1.80 -5.52 -3.95
C ILE A 263 -2.99 -4.57 -3.84
N HIS A 264 -3.90 -4.58 -4.83
CA HIS A 264 -4.97 -3.59 -4.96
C HIS A 264 -6.26 -3.94 -4.22
N ALA A 265 -6.49 -5.22 -3.87
CA ALA A 265 -7.74 -5.61 -3.24
C ALA A 265 -7.68 -5.53 -1.72
N ALA A 266 -6.79 -6.27 -1.07
CA ALA A 266 -6.87 -6.54 0.36
C ALA A 266 -5.56 -6.32 1.13
N THR A 267 -4.46 -5.93 0.46
CA THR A 267 -3.15 -5.97 1.09
C THR A 267 -2.45 -4.61 1.09
N MET A 268 -1.39 -4.42 0.33
CA MET A 268 -0.50 -3.27 0.44
C MET A 268 -1.23 -1.91 0.50
N VAL A 269 -2.14 -1.68 -0.45
CA VAL A 269 -2.87 -0.40 -0.50
C VAL A 269 -3.94 -0.29 0.59
N ALA A 270 -4.48 -1.42 1.05
CA ALA A 270 -5.41 -1.49 2.16
C ALA A 270 -4.71 -1.26 3.52
N ALA A 271 -3.40 -1.58 3.61
CA ALA A 271 -2.63 -1.41 4.85
C ALA A 271 -2.63 0.04 5.36
N GLY A 272 -2.57 1.04 4.45
CA GLY A 272 -2.63 2.45 4.86
C GLY A 272 -3.98 2.83 5.45
N VAL A 273 -5.07 2.40 4.84
CA VAL A 273 -6.42 2.61 5.39
C VAL A 273 -6.59 1.88 6.73
N TYR A 274 -6.17 0.62 6.80
CA TYR A 274 -6.17 -0.13 8.06
C TYR A 274 -5.39 0.58 9.16
N MET A 275 -4.18 1.09 8.85
CA MET A 275 -3.34 1.80 9.81
C MET A 275 -4.05 3.04 10.37
N ILE A 276 -4.59 3.92 9.50
CA ILE A 276 -5.25 5.14 9.97
C ILE A 276 -6.52 4.84 10.78
N CYS A 277 -7.24 3.75 10.46
CA CYS A 277 -8.34 3.26 11.30
C CYS A 277 -7.82 2.73 12.64
N ARG A 278 -6.72 1.97 12.65
CA ARG A 278 -6.10 1.39 13.86
C ARG A 278 -5.65 2.46 14.85
N VAL A 279 -5.07 3.54 14.35
CA VAL A 279 -4.53 4.64 15.17
C VAL A 279 -5.44 5.87 15.16
N PHE A 280 -6.72 5.71 14.87
CA PHE A 280 -7.67 6.83 14.72
C PHE A 280 -7.66 7.78 15.93
N ALA A 281 -7.55 7.24 17.15
CA ALA A 281 -7.51 8.02 18.40
C ALA A 281 -6.31 8.99 18.50
N LEU A 282 -5.25 8.81 17.70
CA LEU A 282 -4.11 9.73 17.65
C LEU A 282 -4.42 11.03 16.91
N PHE A 283 -5.38 11.02 15.97
CA PHE A 283 -5.64 12.19 15.14
C PHE A 283 -6.49 13.23 15.86
N ASN A 284 -6.01 14.45 15.90
CA ASN A 284 -6.80 15.59 16.34
C ASN A 284 -7.71 16.10 15.19
N PRO A 285 -8.73 16.95 15.47
CA PRO A 285 -9.67 17.43 14.46
C PRO A 285 -9.01 18.13 13.26
N GLU A 286 -7.92 18.87 13.47
CA GLU A 286 -7.21 19.55 12.38
C GLU A 286 -6.52 18.55 11.44
N ALA A 287 -5.93 17.49 11.97
CA ALA A 287 -5.33 16.44 11.17
C ALA A 287 -6.41 15.67 10.37
N LEU A 288 -7.55 15.37 10.99
CA LEU A 288 -8.67 14.70 10.34
C LEU A 288 -9.21 15.51 9.17
N GLU A 289 -9.37 16.83 9.31
CA GLU A 289 -9.80 17.70 8.21
C GLU A 289 -8.85 17.65 7.01
N ILE A 290 -7.52 17.69 7.25
CA ILE A 290 -6.52 17.57 6.18
C ILE A 290 -6.59 16.18 5.52
N ILE A 291 -6.75 15.11 6.31
CA ILE A 291 -6.90 13.74 5.83
C ILE A 291 -8.14 13.62 4.93
N ALA A 292 -9.28 14.21 5.33
CA ALA A 292 -10.52 14.21 4.55
C ALA A 292 -10.31 14.84 3.17
N TRP A 293 -9.69 16.01 3.11
CA TRP A 293 -9.43 16.70 1.84
C TRP A 293 -8.43 15.98 0.95
N ILE A 294 -7.35 15.41 1.49
CA ILE A 294 -6.40 14.59 0.72
C ILE A 294 -7.11 13.38 0.12
N GLY A 295 -7.97 12.71 0.90
CA GLY A 295 -8.80 11.61 0.42
C GLY A 295 -9.73 12.02 -0.73
N ALA A 296 -10.46 13.11 -0.57
CA ALA A 296 -11.39 13.64 -1.57
C ALA A 296 -10.67 14.04 -2.88
N ILE A 297 -9.55 14.75 -2.77
CA ILE A 297 -8.72 15.14 -3.93
C ILE A 297 -8.22 13.89 -4.66
N THR A 298 -7.72 12.90 -3.93
CA THR A 298 -7.25 11.64 -4.51
C THR A 298 -8.37 10.91 -5.23
N ALA A 299 -9.56 10.81 -4.60
CA ALA A 299 -10.73 10.15 -5.17
C ALA A 299 -11.14 10.79 -6.50
N LEU A 300 -11.22 12.11 -6.53
CA LEU A 300 -11.64 12.87 -7.72
C LEU A 300 -10.60 12.78 -8.83
N LEU A 301 -9.33 13.06 -8.51
CA LEU A 301 -8.22 13.05 -9.48
C LEU A 301 -8.12 11.67 -10.17
N ALA A 302 -8.12 10.60 -9.39
CA ALA A 302 -8.01 9.25 -9.91
C ALA A 302 -9.24 8.86 -10.76
N ALA A 303 -10.46 9.23 -10.37
CA ALA A 303 -11.65 8.98 -11.16
C ALA A 303 -11.61 9.70 -12.52
N ILE A 304 -11.16 10.94 -12.57
CA ILE A 304 -11.00 11.71 -13.79
C ILE A 304 -9.98 11.03 -14.74
N ILE A 305 -8.83 10.59 -14.23
CA ILE A 305 -7.80 9.92 -15.01
C ILE A 305 -8.30 8.57 -15.55
N ALA A 306 -9.03 7.79 -14.73
CA ALA A 306 -9.59 6.48 -15.11
C ALA A 306 -10.49 6.55 -16.36
N VAL A 307 -11.19 7.66 -16.58
CA VAL A 307 -12.07 7.88 -17.74
C VAL A 307 -11.33 7.75 -19.07
N GLN A 308 -10.05 8.15 -19.15
CA GLN A 308 -9.26 8.22 -20.38
C GLN A 308 -8.18 7.14 -20.53
N GLN A 309 -8.09 6.19 -19.57
CA GLN A 309 -7.13 5.07 -19.70
C GLN A 309 -7.63 4.03 -20.70
N ASP A 310 -6.71 3.46 -21.50
CA ASP A 310 -7.01 2.44 -22.51
C ASP A 310 -6.57 1.04 -22.08
N ASP A 311 -5.74 0.92 -21.06
CA ASP A 311 -5.29 -0.35 -20.47
C ASP A 311 -6.27 -0.79 -19.38
N ILE A 312 -6.80 -2.03 -19.50
CA ILE A 312 -7.78 -2.59 -18.54
C ILE A 312 -7.23 -2.60 -17.09
N LYS A 313 -5.93 -2.93 -16.91
CA LYS A 313 -5.29 -2.94 -15.59
C LYS A 313 -5.13 -1.52 -15.06
N LYS A 314 -4.75 -0.54 -15.90
CA LYS A 314 -4.62 0.87 -15.49
C LYS A 314 -5.96 1.49 -15.12
N ILE A 315 -7.05 1.17 -15.87
CA ILE A 315 -8.42 1.59 -15.48
C ILE A 315 -8.73 1.08 -14.07
N LEU A 316 -8.48 -0.19 -13.78
CA LEU A 316 -8.72 -0.78 -12.47
C LEU A 316 -7.77 -0.21 -11.38
N ALA A 317 -6.54 0.14 -11.70
CA ALA A 317 -5.60 0.77 -10.79
C ALA A 317 -6.07 2.16 -10.36
N TYR A 318 -6.42 3.04 -11.32
CA TYR A 318 -6.98 4.35 -11.01
C TYR A 318 -8.32 4.27 -10.29
N SER A 319 -9.14 3.27 -10.62
CA SER A 319 -10.35 3.04 -9.85
C SER A 319 -10.08 2.57 -8.41
N THR A 320 -8.97 1.87 -8.16
CA THR A 320 -8.52 1.55 -6.78
C THR A 320 -8.08 2.80 -6.03
N LEU A 321 -7.26 3.66 -6.66
CA LEU A 321 -6.87 4.96 -6.10
C LEU A 321 -8.10 5.78 -5.69
N SER A 322 -9.10 5.83 -6.57
CA SER A 322 -10.35 6.55 -6.30
C SER A 322 -11.09 6.00 -5.08
N GLN A 323 -11.20 4.67 -4.96
CA GLN A 323 -11.90 4.06 -3.81
C GLN A 323 -11.09 4.19 -2.51
N LEU A 324 -9.76 4.10 -2.56
CA LEU A 324 -8.91 4.37 -1.40
C LEU A 324 -9.04 5.84 -0.94
N GLY A 325 -9.15 6.77 -1.89
CA GLY A 325 -9.46 8.16 -1.58
C GLY A 325 -10.78 8.32 -0.83
N TYR A 326 -11.83 7.59 -1.22
CA TYR A 326 -13.08 7.54 -0.47
C TYR A 326 -12.89 7.05 0.98
N MET A 327 -12.13 5.96 1.17
CA MET A 327 -11.90 5.39 2.50
C MET A 327 -11.13 6.37 3.39
N VAL A 328 -10.10 7.02 2.84
CA VAL A 328 -9.32 8.05 3.55
C VAL A 328 -10.19 9.26 3.88
N MET A 329 -11.03 9.72 2.94
CA MET A 329 -12.00 10.79 3.17
C MET A 329 -12.96 10.41 4.32
N ALA A 330 -13.47 9.18 4.34
CA ALA A 330 -14.37 8.72 5.40
C ALA A 330 -13.70 8.75 6.78
N VAL A 331 -12.44 8.28 6.89
CA VAL A 331 -11.69 8.39 8.16
C VAL A 331 -11.52 9.83 8.59
N GLY A 332 -11.18 10.73 7.65
CA GLY A 332 -11.07 12.16 7.92
C GLY A 332 -12.39 12.81 8.35
N CYS A 333 -13.53 12.30 7.87
CA CYS A 333 -14.88 12.69 8.31
C CYS A 333 -15.32 12.00 9.61
N SER A 334 -14.40 11.40 10.37
CA SER A 334 -14.65 10.67 11.62
C SER A 334 -15.47 9.37 11.46
N GLY A 335 -15.46 8.78 10.25
CA GLY A 335 -16.13 7.52 9.93
C GLY A 335 -15.17 6.34 9.67
N PRO A 336 -14.29 5.92 10.63
CA PRO A 336 -13.41 4.78 10.41
C PRO A 336 -14.17 3.47 10.20
N ALA A 337 -15.35 3.31 10.81
CA ALA A 337 -16.22 2.16 10.61
C ALA A 337 -16.72 2.06 9.16
N ALA A 338 -17.22 3.15 8.58
CA ALA A 338 -17.63 3.22 7.18
C ALA A 338 -16.47 2.93 6.22
N SER A 339 -15.28 3.44 6.55
CA SER A 339 -14.04 3.17 5.80
C SER A 339 -13.70 1.69 5.78
N MET A 340 -13.68 1.00 6.93
CA MET A 340 -13.37 -0.43 7.03
C MET A 340 -14.46 -1.31 6.40
N PHE A 341 -15.72 -0.93 6.51
CA PHE A 341 -16.81 -1.62 5.81
C PHE A 341 -16.60 -1.55 4.30
N HIS A 342 -16.30 -0.37 3.77
CA HIS A 342 -16.00 -0.22 2.34
C HIS A 342 -14.72 -0.96 1.93
N LEU A 343 -13.68 -0.98 2.78
CA LEU A 343 -12.47 -1.77 2.53
C LEU A 343 -12.77 -3.26 2.38
N THR A 344 -13.64 -3.81 3.21
CA THR A 344 -14.03 -5.22 3.19
C THR A 344 -14.78 -5.59 1.91
N THR A 345 -15.78 -4.80 1.52
CA THR A 345 -16.52 -4.99 0.26
C THR A 345 -15.62 -4.76 -0.95
N HIS A 346 -14.77 -3.73 -0.89
CA HIS A 346 -13.78 -3.39 -1.91
C HIS A 346 -12.83 -4.54 -2.18
N ALA A 347 -12.34 -5.22 -1.14
CA ALA A 347 -11.44 -6.35 -1.29
C ALA A 347 -12.06 -7.45 -2.17
N ALA A 348 -13.35 -7.77 -2.00
CA ALA A 348 -14.05 -8.77 -2.78
C ALA A 348 -14.20 -8.35 -4.26
N PHE A 349 -14.85 -7.21 -4.54
CA PHE A 349 -15.10 -6.83 -5.93
C PHE A 349 -13.83 -6.38 -6.67
N LYS A 350 -12.79 -5.89 -6.00
CA LYS A 350 -11.51 -5.55 -6.65
C LYS A 350 -10.70 -6.78 -7.01
N ALA A 351 -10.59 -7.75 -6.11
CA ALA A 351 -9.99 -9.04 -6.46
C ALA A 351 -10.71 -9.67 -7.65
N LEU A 352 -12.05 -9.66 -7.64
CA LEU A 352 -12.88 -10.15 -8.74
C LEU A 352 -12.55 -9.46 -10.07
N LEU A 353 -12.50 -8.14 -10.08
CA LEU A 353 -12.23 -7.35 -11.29
C LEU A 353 -10.81 -7.56 -11.83
N PHE A 354 -9.79 -7.57 -10.94
CA PHE A 354 -8.41 -7.80 -11.38
C PHE A 354 -8.19 -9.24 -11.84
N LEU A 355 -8.73 -10.25 -11.15
CA LEU A 355 -8.63 -11.64 -11.60
C LEU A 355 -9.44 -11.85 -12.88
N GLY A 356 -10.61 -11.22 -13.01
CA GLY A 356 -11.39 -11.23 -14.26
C GLY A 356 -10.66 -10.57 -15.42
N ALA A 357 -10.00 -9.42 -15.20
CA ALA A 357 -9.10 -8.81 -16.19
C ALA A 357 -7.93 -9.74 -16.51
N GLY A 358 -7.37 -10.45 -15.51
CA GLY A 358 -6.35 -11.48 -15.71
C GLY A 358 -6.83 -12.63 -16.58
N ALA A 359 -8.06 -13.09 -16.42
CA ALA A 359 -8.66 -14.11 -17.27
C ALA A 359 -8.80 -13.64 -18.71
N VAL A 360 -9.26 -12.39 -18.93
CA VAL A 360 -9.34 -11.78 -20.27
C VAL A 360 -7.95 -11.67 -20.91
N ILE A 361 -6.95 -11.17 -20.18
CA ILE A 361 -5.57 -11.02 -20.66
C ILE A 361 -4.97 -12.39 -21.00
N TYR A 362 -5.22 -13.41 -20.20
CA TYR A 362 -4.77 -14.78 -20.44
C TYR A 362 -5.39 -15.35 -21.72
N ALA A 363 -6.70 -15.23 -21.89
CA ALA A 363 -7.42 -15.73 -23.05
C ALA A 363 -7.12 -14.97 -24.36
N CYS A 364 -6.76 -13.68 -24.27
CA CYS A 364 -6.45 -12.82 -25.41
C CYS A 364 -4.93 -12.63 -25.63
N HIS A 365 -4.10 -13.63 -25.31
CA HIS A 365 -2.65 -13.63 -25.58
C HIS A 365 -1.91 -12.39 -25.07
N HIS A 366 -2.20 -11.99 -23.84
CA HIS A 366 -1.61 -10.84 -23.12
C HIS A 366 -1.96 -9.45 -23.67
N GLU A 367 -3.01 -9.31 -24.49
CA GLU A 367 -3.51 -8.00 -24.89
C GLU A 367 -4.21 -7.30 -23.71
N GLN A 368 -3.83 -6.05 -23.45
CA GLN A 368 -4.35 -5.25 -22.33
C GLN A 368 -5.17 -4.04 -22.79
N ASN A 369 -5.02 -3.62 -24.07
CA ASN A 369 -5.72 -2.47 -24.60
C ASN A 369 -7.19 -2.83 -24.89
N ILE A 370 -8.13 -2.13 -24.18
CA ILE A 370 -9.57 -2.38 -24.33
C ILE A 370 -10.08 -2.20 -25.75
N TRP A 371 -9.44 -1.32 -26.56
CA TRP A 371 -9.82 -1.05 -27.94
C TRP A 371 -9.39 -2.12 -28.93
N LYS A 372 -8.58 -3.08 -28.51
CA LYS A 372 -8.23 -4.28 -29.28
C LYS A 372 -9.01 -5.52 -28.84
N LEU A 373 -9.82 -5.41 -27.79
CA LEU A 373 -10.72 -6.46 -27.31
C LEU A 373 -12.12 -6.26 -27.92
N GLY A 374 -13.12 -6.98 -27.45
CA GLY A 374 -14.53 -6.83 -27.83
C GLY A 374 -15.21 -8.16 -28.12
N ASN A 375 -16.52 -8.21 -27.93
CA ASN A 375 -17.37 -9.40 -28.09
C ASN A 375 -16.96 -10.62 -27.23
N LEU A 376 -16.34 -10.40 -26.09
CA LEU A 376 -15.90 -11.51 -25.24
C LEU A 376 -17.06 -12.20 -24.51
N LYS A 377 -18.24 -11.55 -24.43
CA LYS A 377 -19.44 -12.14 -23.85
C LYS A 377 -19.79 -13.50 -24.46
N ASP A 378 -19.70 -13.65 -25.77
CA ASP A 378 -20.05 -14.87 -26.49
C ASP A 378 -18.99 -15.97 -26.34
N LYS A 379 -17.78 -15.62 -25.95
CA LYS A 379 -16.62 -16.49 -25.82
C LYS A 379 -16.29 -16.87 -24.38
N MET A 380 -16.44 -15.94 -23.46
CA MET A 380 -16.06 -16.03 -22.06
C MET A 380 -17.25 -15.69 -21.15
N GLY A 381 -18.29 -16.55 -21.19
CA GLY A 381 -19.57 -16.29 -20.52
C GLY A 381 -19.46 -16.16 -18.99
N TRP A 382 -18.73 -17.07 -18.32
CA TRP A 382 -18.51 -17.03 -16.88
C TRP A 382 -17.66 -15.82 -16.47
N THR A 383 -16.56 -15.60 -17.18
CA THR A 383 -15.70 -14.43 -16.93
C THR A 383 -16.45 -13.12 -17.13
N THR A 384 -17.29 -13.02 -18.18
CA THR A 384 -18.13 -11.83 -18.44
C THR A 384 -19.12 -11.59 -17.33
N CYS A 385 -19.87 -12.63 -16.92
CA CYS A 385 -20.87 -12.48 -15.87
C CYS A 385 -20.25 -12.01 -14.55
N THR A 386 -19.17 -12.65 -14.13
CA THR A 386 -18.46 -12.34 -12.88
C THR A 386 -17.85 -10.92 -12.92
N PHE A 387 -17.25 -10.53 -14.04
CA PHE A 387 -16.68 -9.18 -14.21
C PHE A 387 -17.76 -8.10 -14.19
N VAL A 388 -18.90 -8.31 -14.85
CA VAL A 388 -20.03 -7.36 -14.86
C VAL A 388 -20.58 -7.16 -13.46
N ILE A 389 -20.77 -8.22 -12.68
CA ILE A 389 -21.23 -8.13 -11.29
C ILE A 389 -20.21 -7.33 -10.44
N GLY A 390 -18.91 -7.63 -10.58
CA GLY A 390 -17.87 -6.85 -9.90
C GLY A 390 -17.84 -5.37 -10.32
N ALA A 391 -18.05 -5.08 -11.60
CA ALA A 391 -18.13 -3.71 -12.12
C ALA A 391 -19.35 -2.95 -11.57
N LEU A 392 -20.50 -3.60 -11.48
CA LEU A 392 -21.70 -3.02 -10.90
C LEU A 392 -21.55 -2.81 -9.38
N ALA A 393 -20.92 -3.77 -8.66
CA ALA A 393 -20.61 -3.62 -7.24
C ALA A 393 -19.67 -2.44 -7.01
N LEU A 394 -18.61 -2.30 -7.80
CA LEU A 394 -17.71 -1.15 -7.74
C LEU A 394 -18.43 0.17 -8.07
N ALA A 395 -19.32 0.19 -9.05
CA ALA A 395 -20.11 1.37 -9.38
C ALA A 395 -21.04 1.81 -8.23
N GLY A 396 -21.43 0.90 -7.35
CA GLY A 396 -22.43 1.14 -6.29
C GLY A 396 -23.85 0.92 -6.79
N PHE A 397 -24.05 -0.10 -7.64
CA PHE A 397 -25.38 -0.47 -8.10
C PHE A 397 -26.23 -0.99 -6.92
N PRO A 398 -27.50 -0.56 -6.76
CA PRO A 398 -28.35 -1.00 -5.68
C PRO A 398 -28.36 -2.52 -5.50
N LEU A 399 -28.48 -2.98 -4.26
CA LEU A 399 -28.50 -4.40 -3.83
C LEU A 399 -27.13 -5.12 -3.86
N LEU A 400 -26.08 -4.52 -4.39
CA LEU A 400 -24.72 -5.07 -4.34
C LEU A 400 -23.93 -4.48 -3.16
N SER A 401 -22.89 -5.19 -2.72
CA SER A 401 -22.14 -4.83 -1.51
C SER A 401 -21.56 -3.41 -1.53
N GLY A 402 -21.10 -2.95 -2.70
CA GLY A 402 -20.53 -1.62 -2.87
C GLY A 402 -21.55 -0.47 -2.73
N PHE A 403 -22.84 -0.71 -2.92
CA PHE A 403 -23.88 0.28 -2.69
C PHE A 403 -23.94 0.65 -1.20
N PHE A 404 -24.14 -0.33 -0.33
CA PHE A 404 -24.27 -0.11 1.11
C PHE A 404 -23.04 0.56 1.72
N SER A 405 -21.87 0.08 1.38
CA SER A 405 -20.62 0.59 1.95
C SER A 405 -20.26 1.99 1.43
N LYS A 406 -20.65 2.33 0.19
CA LYS A 406 -20.42 3.66 -0.38
C LYS A 406 -21.39 4.69 0.18
N ASP A 407 -22.65 4.29 0.39
CA ASP A 407 -23.65 5.13 1.03
C ASP A 407 -23.24 5.49 2.47
N ALA A 408 -22.67 4.54 3.23
CA ALA A 408 -22.12 4.82 4.56
C ALA A 408 -21.04 5.92 4.51
N ILE A 409 -20.11 5.88 3.55
CA ILE A 409 -19.10 6.92 3.39
C ILE A 409 -19.72 8.27 3.02
N LEU A 410 -20.71 8.28 2.13
CA LEU A 410 -21.38 9.51 1.71
C LEU A 410 -22.19 10.15 2.85
N MET A 411 -22.75 9.33 3.75
CA MET A 411 -23.43 9.83 4.96
C MET A 411 -22.45 10.58 5.86
N GLU A 412 -21.30 9.98 6.19
CA GLU A 412 -20.24 10.62 6.98
C GLU A 412 -19.77 11.94 6.34
N ALA A 413 -19.57 11.92 5.01
CA ALA A 413 -19.15 13.11 4.28
C ALA A 413 -20.24 14.21 4.30
N TYR A 414 -21.53 13.85 4.25
CA TYR A 414 -22.63 14.81 4.29
C TYR A 414 -22.72 15.52 5.65
N ASP A 415 -22.60 14.75 6.74
CA ASP A 415 -22.66 15.28 8.11
C ASP A 415 -21.43 16.14 8.43
N HIS A 416 -20.27 15.79 7.88
CA HIS A 416 -19.04 16.54 8.11
C HIS A 416 -18.94 17.80 7.25
N ASN A 417 -19.11 17.67 5.90
CA ASN A 417 -18.96 18.80 4.97
C ASN A 417 -19.64 18.52 3.63
N HIS A 418 -20.60 19.37 3.25
CA HIS A 418 -21.34 19.23 1.98
C HIS A 418 -20.46 19.32 0.72
N ALA A 419 -19.30 19.98 0.78
CA ALA A 419 -18.36 20.00 -0.36
C ALA A 419 -17.72 18.62 -0.56
N LEU A 420 -17.32 17.92 0.52
CA LEU A 420 -16.79 16.56 0.46
C LEU A 420 -17.87 15.58 -0.05
N PHE A 421 -19.10 15.71 0.43
CA PHE A 421 -20.24 14.96 -0.08
C PHE A 421 -20.43 15.14 -1.60
N THR A 422 -20.43 16.41 -2.07
CA THR A 422 -20.59 16.72 -3.49
C THR A 422 -19.49 16.11 -4.35
N ILE A 423 -18.23 16.17 -3.90
CA ILE A 423 -17.09 15.49 -4.54
C ILE A 423 -17.35 13.98 -4.56
N GLY A 424 -17.80 13.40 -3.45
CA GLY A 424 -18.14 11.98 -3.37
C GLY A 424 -19.20 11.58 -4.40
N VAL A 425 -20.31 12.28 -4.51
CA VAL A 425 -21.37 12.00 -5.50
C VAL A 425 -20.84 12.12 -6.94
N LEU A 426 -20.01 13.13 -7.23
CA LEU A 426 -19.38 13.29 -8.54
C LEU A 426 -18.46 12.10 -8.87
N VAL A 427 -17.67 11.64 -7.92
CA VAL A 427 -16.80 10.48 -8.09
C VAL A 427 -17.61 9.18 -8.28
N ALA A 428 -18.78 9.03 -7.62
CA ALA A 428 -19.69 7.91 -7.85
C ALA A 428 -20.20 7.89 -9.30
N PHE A 429 -20.59 9.05 -9.84
CA PHE A 429 -20.95 9.20 -11.24
C PHE A 429 -19.81 8.79 -12.19
N LEU A 430 -18.60 9.32 -11.98
CA LEU A 430 -17.43 8.99 -12.79
C LEU A 430 -17.08 7.50 -12.72
N THR A 431 -17.24 6.88 -11.53
CA THR A 431 -17.00 5.46 -11.33
C THR A 431 -17.93 4.60 -12.18
N ALA A 432 -19.23 4.87 -12.15
CA ALA A 432 -20.22 4.19 -12.97
C ALA A 432 -19.95 4.41 -14.46
N PHE A 433 -19.55 5.60 -14.84
CA PHE A 433 -19.24 5.97 -16.23
C PHE A 433 -18.05 5.19 -16.79
N TYR A 434 -16.87 5.22 -16.14
CA TYR A 434 -15.69 4.54 -16.67
C TYR A 434 -15.79 3.01 -16.59
N MET A 435 -16.50 2.46 -15.59
CA MET A 435 -16.74 1.02 -15.53
C MET A 435 -17.70 0.56 -16.63
N THR A 436 -18.73 1.35 -16.94
CA THR A 436 -19.60 1.08 -18.10
C THR A 436 -18.81 1.10 -19.40
N ARG A 437 -17.92 2.10 -19.60
CA ARG A 437 -17.00 2.14 -20.72
C ARG A 437 -16.19 0.83 -20.81
N CYS A 438 -15.57 0.42 -19.72
CA CYS A 438 -14.75 -0.79 -19.69
C CYS A 438 -15.57 -2.04 -20.07
N VAL A 439 -16.74 -2.24 -19.46
CA VAL A 439 -17.60 -3.41 -19.73
C VAL A 439 -18.10 -3.41 -21.17
N VAL A 440 -18.62 -2.29 -21.67
CA VAL A 440 -19.19 -2.20 -23.01
C VAL A 440 -18.14 -2.44 -24.08
N VAL A 441 -16.95 -1.84 -23.93
CA VAL A 441 -15.87 -1.95 -24.92
C VAL A 441 -15.24 -3.34 -24.94
N VAL A 442 -15.03 -3.96 -23.76
CA VAL A 442 -14.34 -5.26 -23.66
C VAL A 442 -15.26 -6.44 -23.94
N PHE A 443 -16.46 -6.46 -23.36
CA PHE A 443 -17.30 -7.66 -23.39
C PHE A 443 -18.44 -7.58 -24.40
N LEU A 444 -18.90 -6.38 -24.65
CA LEU A 444 -20.01 -6.14 -25.58
C LEU A 444 -19.57 -5.69 -26.95
N GLY A 445 -20.03 -5.23 -27.85
CA GLY A 445 -19.52 -4.70 -29.12
C GLY A 445 -18.95 -5.79 -30.04
N LYS A 446 -18.14 -5.38 -31.03
CA LYS A 446 -17.54 -6.25 -32.04
C LYS A 446 -16.12 -6.65 -31.63
N ALA A 447 -15.70 -7.88 -31.95
CA ALA A 447 -14.31 -8.30 -31.79
C ALA A 447 -13.41 -7.47 -32.73
N ARG A 448 -12.40 -6.79 -32.13
CA ARG A 448 -11.54 -5.83 -32.87
C ARG A 448 -10.16 -6.38 -33.19
N SER A 449 -9.81 -7.55 -32.69
CA SER A 449 -8.55 -8.25 -33.01
C SER A 449 -8.80 -9.73 -33.26
N ASP A 450 -7.84 -10.41 -33.87
CA ASP A 450 -7.91 -11.86 -34.09
C ASP A 450 -7.82 -12.60 -32.75
N HIS A 451 -7.01 -12.13 -31.81
CA HIS A 451 -6.95 -12.66 -30.44
C HIS A 451 -8.31 -12.63 -29.72
N ALA A 452 -9.11 -11.56 -29.92
CA ALA A 452 -10.45 -11.49 -29.35
C ALA A 452 -11.44 -12.44 -30.04
N LYS A 453 -11.23 -12.77 -31.33
CA LYS A 453 -12.07 -13.74 -32.07
C LYS A 453 -11.77 -15.18 -31.63
N GLU A 454 -10.51 -15.48 -31.35
CA GLU A 454 -10.02 -16.81 -30.98
C GLU A 454 -10.09 -17.09 -29.46
N ALA A 455 -10.46 -16.09 -28.65
CA ALA A 455 -10.56 -16.22 -27.20
C ALA A 455 -11.52 -17.35 -26.80
N GLU A 456 -11.12 -18.12 -25.80
CA GLU A 456 -11.92 -19.19 -25.18
C GLU A 456 -12.03 -18.96 -23.67
N GLU A 457 -13.02 -19.58 -23.03
CA GLU A 457 -13.19 -19.49 -21.58
C GLU A 457 -11.99 -20.13 -20.85
N VAL A 458 -11.61 -19.52 -19.73
CA VAL A 458 -10.47 -19.98 -18.95
C VAL A 458 -10.77 -21.25 -18.14
N PRO A 459 -9.74 -22.03 -17.75
CA PRO A 459 -9.91 -23.24 -16.95
C PRO A 459 -10.63 -23.03 -15.62
N GLY A 460 -11.26 -24.08 -15.11
CA GLY A 460 -12.06 -24.05 -13.88
C GLY A 460 -11.31 -23.54 -12.64
N GLU A 461 -9.99 -23.78 -12.56
CA GLU A 461 -9.14 -23.30 -11.47
C GLU A 461 -9.04 -21.75 -11.44
N MET A 462 -9.26 -21.08 -12.57
CA MET A 462 -9.37 -19.62 -12.63
C MET A 462 -10.81 -19.15 -12.40
N ILE A 463 -11.83 -19.91 -12.87
CA ILE A 463 -13.25 -19.54 -12.70
C ILE A 463 -13.68 -19.67 -11.24
N THR A 464 -13.25 -20.69 -10.52
CA THR A 464 -13.68 -20.94 -9.12
C THR A 464 -13.42 -19.72 -8.20
N PRO A 465 -12.21 -19.10 -8.16
CA PRO A 465 -12.00 -17.85 -7.43
C PRO A 465 -12.93 -16.72 -7.86
N LEU A 466 -13.20 -16.57 -9.18
CA LEU A 466 -14.10 -15.54 -9.68
C LEU A 466 -15.53 -15.72 -9.16
N VAL A 467 -16.05 -16.95 -9.16
CA VAL A 467 -17.41 -17.25 -8.67
C VAL A 467 -17.52 -16.99 -7.17
N ILE A 468 -16.53 -17.42 -6.36
CA ILE A 468 -16.52 -17.16 -4.91
C ILE A 468 -16.53 -15.66 -4.63
N LEU A 469 -15.68 -14.91 -5.31
CA LEU A 469 -15.60 -13.44 -5.16
C LEU A 469 -16.90 -12.74 -5.64
N THR A 470 -17.58 -13.31 -6.63
CA THR A 470 -18.87 -12.81 -7.11
C THR A 470 -19.93 -12.94 -6.02
N VAL A 471 -20.03 -14.10 -5.37
CA VAL A 471 -20.97 -14.33 -4.26
C VAL A 471 -20.69 -13.33 -3.12
N LEU A 472 -19.44 -13.12 -2.79
CA LEU A 472 -19.05 -12.14 -1.77
C LEU A 472 -19.38 -10.69 -2.19
N SER A 473 -19.16 -10.35 -3.47
CA SER A 473 -19.49 -9.02 -4.01
C SER A 473 -20.99 -8.71 -4.01
N ILE A 474 -21.83 -9.71 -3.98
CA ILE A 474 -23.28 -9.59 -3.81
C ILE A 474 -23.64 -9.53 -2.33
N GLY A 475 -23.11 -10.47 -1.53
CA GLY A 475 -23.60 -10.78 -0.19
C GLY A 475 -23.06 -9.88 0.94
N LEU A 476 -21.82 -9.37 0.85
CA LEU A 476 -21.15 -8.67 1.97
C LEU A 476 -21.82 -7.35 2.40
N GLY A 477 -22.77 -6.82 1.64
CA GLY A 477 -23.50 -5.61 1.99
C GLY A 477 -24.79 -5.86 2.76
N TRP A 478 -25.28 -7.10 2.79
CA TRP A 478 -26.53 -7.45 3.40
C TRP A 478 -26.36 -7.81 4.87
N ASP A 479 -27.25 -7.30 5.71
CA ASP A 479 -27.35 -7.71 7.11
C ASP A 479 -27.98 -9.11 7.20
N VAL A 480 -27.24 -10.14 6.78
CA VAL A 480 -27.64 -11.53 6.94
C VAL A 480 -27.36 -11.90 8.38
N SER A 481 -28.34 -12.43 9.07
CA SER A 481 -28.29 -12.85 10.48
C SER A 481 -27.02 -13.68 10.78
N GLY A 482 -26.08 -13.08 11.53
CA GLY A 482 -24.74 -13.60 11.80
C GLY A 482 -23.59 -12.74 11.24
N LEU A 483 -23.83 -11.83 10.27
CA LEU A 483 -22.91 -10.79 9.86
C LEU A 483 -23.06 -9.48 10.69
N SER A 484 -24.07 -9.38 11.53
CA SER A 484 -24.21 -8.29 12.51
C SER A 484 -23.04 -8.25 13.48
N SER A 485 -22.46 -9.40 13.83
CA SER A 485 -21.17 -9.47 14.54
C SER A 485 -20.00 -8.90 13.71
N PHE A 486 -20.15 -8.83 12.41
CA PHE A 486 -19.23 -8.17 11.48
C PHE A 486 -19.35 -6.64 11.63
N THR A 487 -20.56 -6.12 11.76
CA THR A 487 -20.83 -4.69 11.99
C THR A 487 -20.65 -4.29 13.46
N GLU A 488 -20.90 -5.18 14.41
CA GLU A 488 -20.60 -4.94 15.84
C GLU A 488 -19.10 -4.77 16.10
N GLY A 489 -18.24 -5.48 15.35
CA GLY A 489 -16.80 -5.22 15.35
C GLY A 489 -16.44 -3.81 14.86
N TYR A 490 -17.26 -3.19 14.02
CA TYR A 490 -17.10 -1.81 13.57
C TYR A 490 -17.66 -0.80 14.58
N SER A 491 -18.74 -1.12 15.29
CA SER A 491 -19.37 -0.23 16.27
C SER A 491 -18.48 0.10 17.46
N GLN A 492 -17.50 -0.74 17.78
CA GLN A 492 -16.50 -0.46 18.82
C GLN A 492 -15.55 0.69 18.46
N TRP A 493 -15.50 1.11 17.18
CA TRP A 493 -14.60 2.15 16.67
C TRP A 493 -15.31 3.45 16.28
N GLY A 494 -16.60 3.54 16.50
CA GLY A 494 -17.47 4.68 16.22
C GLY A 494 -18.85 4.19 15.85
N GLU A 495 -19.87 4.90 16.32
CA GLU A 495 -21.23 4.67 15.85
C GLU A 495 -21.25 4.94 14.34
N PHE A 496 -21.95 4.07 13.56
CA PHE A 496 -22.31 4.43 12.19
C PHE A 496 -23.03 5.78 12.25
N ALA A 497 -22.73 6.64 11.28
CA ALA A 497 -23.22 8.00 11.13
C ALA A 497 -24.57 8.20 11.80
N SER A 498 -24.66 9.27 12.54
CA SER A 498 -25.81 9.71 13.32
C SER A 498 -27.16 9.28 12.70
N ASP A 499 -28.18 9.09 13.54
CA ASP A 499 -29.60 8.90 13.15
C ASP A 499 -30.17 10.05 12.28
N ASN A 500 -29.31 10.74 11.52
CA ASN A 500 -29.67 11.83 10.63
C ASN A 500 -30.37 11.30 9.37
N SER A 501 -31.69 11.19 9.45
CA SER A 501 -32.53 10.73 8.33
C SER A 501 -32.35 11.56 7.04
N THR A 502 -31.90 12.81 7.16
CA THR A 502 -31.62 13.68 6.01
C THR A 502 -30.32 13.33 5.32
N ALA A 503 -29.27 13.03 6.07
CA ALA A 503 -27.99 12.56 5.53
C ALA A 503 -28.16 11.22 4.81
N HIS A 504 -28.88 10.28 5.43
CA HIS A 504 -29.18 9.00 4.81
C HIS A 504 -29.96 9.16 3.49
N SER A 505 -31.03 9.96 3.50
CA SER A 505 -31.82 10.20 2.28
C SER A 505 -31.00 10.89 1.19
N ALA A 506 -30.18 11.88 1.55
CA ALA A 506 -29.30 12.57 0.60
C ALA A 506 -28.24 11.64 -0.01
N ALA A 507 -27.61 10.79 0.80
CA ALA A 507 -26.62 9.81 0.34
C ALA A 507 -27.24 8.80 -0.63
N VAL A 508 -28.36 8.17 -0.25
CA VAL A 508 -29.06 7.18 -1.09
C VAL A 508 -29.58 7.78 -2.40
N ILE A 509 -30.23 8.93 -2.36
CA ILE A 509 -30.75 9.59 -3.58
C ILE A 509 -29.57 10.03 -4.45
N GLY A 510 -28.56 10.67 -3.87
CA GLY A 510 -27.38 11.14 -4.58
C GLY A 510 -26.61 10.02 -5.27
N SER A 511 -26.39 8.90 -4.57
CA SER A 511 -25.67 7.74 -5.11
C SER A 511 -26.47 7.06 -6.23
N ILE A 512 -27.76 6.80 -6.05
CA ILE A 512 -28.61 6.17 -7.07
C ILE A 512 -28.66 7.03 -8.34
N LEU A 513 -28.87 8.34 -8.21
CA LEU A 513 -28.88 9.24 -9.37
C LEU A 513 -27.53 9.28 -10.08
N ALA A 514 -26.43 9.40 -9.33
CA ALA A 514 -25.09 9.42 -9.88
C ALA A 514 -24.78 8.14 -10.67
N VAL A 515 -25.08 6.97 -10.09
CA VAL A 515 -24.88 5.67 -10.72
C VAL A 515 -25.76 5.51 -11.96
N ALA A 516 -27.05 5.81 -11.86
CA ALA A 516 -27.98 5.69 -13.00
C ALA A 516 -27.56 6.58 -14.17
N ILE A 517 -27.22 7.84 -13.92
CA ILE A 517 -26.75 8.77 -14.95
C ILE A 517 -25.43 8.29 -15.54
N GLY A 518 -24.47 7.84 -14.70
CA GLY A 518 -23.19 7.33 -15.15
C GLY A 518 -23.31 6.11 -16.08
N LEU A 519 -24.16 5.14 -15.72
CA LEU A 519 -24.44 3.96 -16.54
C LEU A 519 -25.09 4.35 -17.89
N ILE A 520 -26.13 5.20 -17.86
CA ILE A 520 -26.85 5.63 -19.08
C ILE A 520 -25.95 6.42 -20.02
N VAL A 521 -25.18 7.38 -19.49
CA VAL A 521 -24.29 8.22 -20.29
C VAL A 521 -23.15 7.38 -20.86
N GLY A 522 -22.54 6.52 -20.03
CA GLY A 522 -21.51 5.59 -20.46
C GLY A 522 -22.00 4.66 -21.57
N TRP A 523 -23.17 4.07 -21.40
CA TRP A 523 -23.77 3.21 -22.43
C TRP A 523 -24.02 3.96 -23.73
N LYS A 524 -24.68 5.12 -23.71
CA LYS A 524 -24.98 5.92 -24.90
C LYS A 524 -23.74 6.34 -25.68
N ILE A 525 -22.64 6.63 -24.98
CA ILE A 525 -21.40 7.08 -25.64
C ILE A 525 -20.63 5.92 -26.25
N TYR A 526 -20.60 4.74 -25.59
CA TYR A 526 -19.69 3.65 -25.94
C TYR A 526 -20.35 2.44 -26.61
N CYS A 527 -21.68 2.31 -26.61
CA CYS A 527 -22.39 1.13 -27.14
C CYS A 527 -22.03 0.80 -28.59
N ASN A 528 -21.82 1.82 -29.43
CA ASN A 528 -21.48 1.66 -30.86
C ASN A 528 -20.13 2.30 -31.24
N ALA A 529 -19.27 2.55 -30.25
CA ALA A 529 -18.00 3.22 -30.48
C ALA A 529 -16.92 2.23 -30.96
N ASP A 530 -16.32 2.46 -32.11
CA ASP A 530 -15.16 1.71 -32.61
C ASP A 530 -13.84 2.28 -32.04
N GLN A 531 -13.81 3.55 -31.69
CA GLN A 531 -12.70 4.28 -31.07
C GLN A 531 -13.23 5.21 -29.97
N ASP A 532 -12.34 5.66 -29.06
CA ASP A 532 -12.75 6.58 -28.00
C ASP A 532 -13.25 7.93 -28.57
N PRO A 533 -14.51 8.28 -28.34
CA PRO A 533 -15.05 9.54 -28.83
C PRO A 533 -14.73 10.74 -27.95
N LEU A 534 -14.29 10.52 -26.69
CA LEU A 534 -14.09 11.60 -25.70
C LEU A 534 -12.88 12.50 -26.02
N PRO A 535 -11.71 12.01 -26.46
CA PRO A 535 -10.58 12.90 -26.75
C PRO A 535 -10.91 14.00 -27.75
N LYS A 536 -11.74 13.69 -28.77
CA LYS A 536 -12.20 14.68 -29.76
C LYS A 536 -13.14 15.73 -29.13
N LYS A 537 -13.93 15.35 -28.12
CA LYS A 537 -14.89 16.25 -27.45
C LYS A 537 -14.24 17.09 -26.35
N LEU A 538 -13.27 16.54 -25.64
CA LEU A 538 -12.60 17.17 -24.50
C LEU A 538 -11.35 17.96 -24.89
N MET A 539 -10.93 17.91 -26.15
CA MET A 539 -9.73 18.62 -26.67
C MET A 539 -8.50 18.44 -25.77
N GLY A 540 -7.81 19.53 -25.38
CA GLY A 540 -6.60 19.48 -24.54
C GLY A 540 -6.79 18.88 -23.13
N VAL A 541 -8.00 18.98 -22.58
CA VAL A 541 -8.31 18.38 -21.27
C VAL A 541 -8.26 16.84 -21.35
N GLY A 542 -8.77 16.24 -22.43
CA GLY A 542 -8.71 14.80 -22.65
C GLY A 542 -7.27 14.26 -22.73
N VAL A 543 -6.36 15.05 -23.31
CA VAL A 543 -4.92 14.71 -23.35
C VAL A 543 -4.32 14.75 -21.94
N LEU A 544 -4.60 15.80 -21.18
CA LEU A 544 -4.13 15.90 -19.77
C LEU A 544 -4.62 14.75 -18.90
N MET A 545 -5.89 14.34 -19.06
CA MET A 545 -6.45 13.18 -18.35
C MET A 545 -5.72 11.88 -18.74
N ARG A 546 -5.41 11.67 -20.02
CA ARG A 546 -4.69 10.50 -20.52
C ARG A 546 -3.26 10.45 -20.02
N GLU A 547 -2.58 11.59 -19.96
CA GLU A 547 -1.21 11.77 -19.47
C GLU A 547 -1.15 11.95 -17.92
N ALA A 548 -2.21 11.57 -17.20
CA ALA A 548 -2.29 11.65 -15.75
C ALA A 548 -1.87 13.02 -15.19
N PHE A 549 -2.28 14.13 -15.86
CA PHE A 549 -1.94 15.52 -15.51
C PHE A 549 -0.44 15.81 -15.44
N LYS A 550 0.38 15.00 -16.12
CA LYS A 550 1.83 15.17 -16.21
C LYS A 550 2.56 15.16 -14.86
N PHE A 551 2.04 14.41 -13.89
CA PHE A 551 2.70 14.28 -12.59
C PHE A 551 4.09 13.63 -12.69
N ASP A 552 4.28 12.67 -13.60
CA ASP A 552 5.58 12.03 -13.80
C ASP A 552 6.61 13.01 -14.35
N GLU A 553 6.23 13.89 -15.28
CA GLU A 553 7.09 14.95 -15.80
C GLU A 553 7.42 15.99 -14.72
N LEU A 554 6.44 16.33 -13.85
CA LEU A 554 6.68 17.22 -12.71
C LEU A 554 7.72 16.62 -11.76
N TYR A 555 7.60 15.33 -11.42
CA TYR A 555 8.58 14.66 -10.56
C TYR A 555 9.93 14.50 -11.23
N ALA A 556 10.00 14.21 -12.52
CA ALA A 556 11.25 14.19 -13.28
C ALA A 556 11.92 15.57 -13.26
N PHE A 557 11.16 16.65 -13.43
CA PHE A 557 11.66 18.02 -13.32
C PHE A 557 12.19 18.32 -11.92
N LEU A 558 11.44 17.97 -10.86
CA LEU A 558 11.87 18.16 -9.48
C LEU A 558 13.17 17.38 -9.18
N ASN A 559 13.28 16.12 -9.60
CA ASN A 559 14.49 15.32 -9.43
C ASN A 559 15.70 15.96 -10.11
N LYS A 560 15.53 16.44 -11.35
CA LYS A 560 16.61 17.12 -12.09
C LYS A 560 17.08 18.39 -11.36
N TRP A 561 16.14 19.16 -10.81
CA TRP A 561 16.47 20.43 -10.15
C TRP A 561 16.96 20.29 -8.71
N THR A 562 16.64 19.22 -8.02
CA THR A 562 17.06 18.97 -6.64
C THR A 562 18.19 17.94 -6.58
N GLN A 563 17.88 16.67 -6.81
CA GLN A 563 18.79 15.55 -6.61
C GLN A 563 20.03 15.62 -7.51
N GLU A 564 19.86 15.87 -8.81
CA GLU A 564 21.00 15.93 -9.73
C GLU A 564 21.92 17.12 -9.40
N LYS A 565 21.36 18.29 -9.10
CA LYS A 565 22.17 19.47 -8.73
C LYS A 565 22.84 19.31 -7.38
N ILE A 566 22.15 18.80 -6.37
CA ILE A 566 22.74 18.50 -5.06
C ILE A 566 23.87 17.47 -5.21
N SER A 567 23.64 16.41 -6.00
CA SER A 567 24.65 15.40 -6.30
C SER A 567 25.87 16.01 -7.00
N TYR A 568 25.66 16.91 -7.95
CA TYR A 568 26.75 17.62 -8.61
C TYR A 568 27.57 18.46 -7.63
N VAL A 569 26.91 19.23 -6.78
CA VAL A 569 27.58 20.05 -5.75
C VAL A 569 28.34 19.15 -4.75
N ALA A 570 27.72 18.08 -4.28
CA ALA A 570 28.35 17.12 -3.38
C ALA A 570 29.59 16.47 -4.00
N ASN A 571 29.52 16.05 -5.27
CA ASN A 571 30.65 15.48 -6.01
C ASN A 571 31.76 16.53 -6.24
N TRP A 572 31.39 17.79 -6.52
CA TRP A 572 32.36 18.88 -6.61
C TRP A 572 33.06 19.10 -5.27
N PHE A 573 32.30 19.14 -4.16
CA PHE A 573 32.86 19.31 -2.82
C PHE A 573 33.78 18.14 -2.44
N ASP A 574 33.35 16.91 -2.70
CA ASP A 574 34.17 15.71 -2.44
C ASP A 574 35.51 15.75 -3.22
N ARG A 575 35.44 16.07 -4.52
CA ARG A 575 36.65 16.12 -5.36
C ARG A 575 37.63 17.22 -4.96
N TRP A 576 37.12 18.41 -4.65
CA TRP A 576 37.98 19.56 -4.43
C TRP A 576 38.34 19.80 -2.96
N ALA A 577 37.35 19.74 -2.05
CA ALA A 577 37.58 19.97 -0.65
C ALA A 577 38.17 18.73 0.05
N ILE A 578 37.54 17.55 -0.08
CA ILE A 578 37.97 16.37 0.65
C ILE A 578 39.17 15.71 -0.04
N ALA A 579 39.01 15.21 -1.26
CA ALA A 579 40.07 14.48 -1.97
C ALA A 579 41.19 15.41 -2.45
N GLY A 580 40.88 16.62 -2.90
CA GLY A 580 41.87 17.58 -3.40
C GLY A 580 42.64 18.25 -2.27
N PHE A 581 41.98 19.10 -1.53
CA PHE A 581 42.63 19.90 -0.49
C PHE A 581 42.94 19.09 0.77
N GLY A 582 41.96 18.33 1.28
CA GLY A 582 42.13 17.57 2.51
C GLY A 582 43.16 16.44 2.37
N VAL A 583 42.99 15.54 1.40
CA VAL A 583 43.88 14.35 1.27
C VAL A 583 45.14 14.69 0.49
N LYS A 584 45.01 15.14 -0.76
CA LYS A 584 46.20 15.39 -1.62
C LYS A 584 47.00 16.60 -1.14
N GLY A 585 46.34 17.65 -0.63
CA GLY A 585 47.01 18.82 -0.08
C GLY A 585 47.85 18.46 1.16
N SER A 586 47.28 17.76 2.12
CA SER A 586 48.02 17.30 3.32
C SER A 586 49.17 16.34 2.98
N SER A 587 48.94 15.38 2.08
CA SER A 587 50.01 14.53 1.59
C SER A 587 51.10 15.30 0.89
N GLY A 588 50.76 16.28 0.04
CA GLY A 588 51.72 17.16 -0.62
C GLY A 588 52.56 18.00 0.36
N VAL A 589 51.94 18.52 1.42
CA VAL A 589 52.66 19.25 2.49
C VAL A 589 53.66 18.32 3.18
N VAL A 590 53.26 17.08 3.49
CA VAL A 590 54.19 16.07 4.09
C VAL A 590 55.32 15.74 3.13
N ASP A 591 55.02 15.54 1.85
CA ASP A 591 56.05 15.24 0.83
C ASP A 591 57.02 16.42 0.66
N ILE A 592 56.56 17.66 0.56
CA ILE A 592 57.40 18.86 0.48
C ILE A 592 58.26 18.97 1.74
N THR A 593 57.65 18.80 2.92
CA THR A 593 58.38 18.83 4.20
C THR A 593 59.46 17.72 4.24
N GLY A 594 59.12 16.51 3.78
CA GLY A 594 60.09 15.42 3.64
C GLY A 594 61.22 15.73 2.68
N CYS A 595 60.94 16.34 1.53
CA CYS A 595 61.95 16.82 0.59
C CYS A 595 62.85 17.87 1.19
N LEU A 596 62.32 18.87 1.89
CA LEU A 596 63.08 19.89 2.59
C LEU A 596 63.99 19.30 3.67
N LEU A 597 63.49 18.36 4.46
CA LEU A 597 64.28 17.68 5.48
C LEU A 597 65.41 16.86 4.87
N ARG A 598 65.23 16.26 3.69
CA ARG A 598 66.30 15.56 2.96
C ARG A 598 67.44 16.47 2.54
N LEU A 599 67.22 17.76 2.29
CA LEU A 599 68.26 18.73 1.99
C LEU A 599 69.25 18.90 3.16
N PHE A 600 68.79 18.69 4.39
CA PHE A 600 69.66 18.73 5.59
C PHE A 600 70.38 17.40 5.85
N GLN A 601 69.97 16.32 5.19
CA GLN A 601 70.62 15.00 5.31
C GLN A 601 71.80 14.87 4.32
N THR A 602 72.85 15.64 4.56
CA THR A 602 74.05 15.68 3.69
C THR A 602 74.95 14.47 3.82
N GLY A 603 74.73 13.60 4.83
CA GLY A 603 75.61 12.45 5.14
C GLY A 603 76.94 12.86 5.78
N ASN A 604 77.20 14.16 5.93
CA ASN A 604 78.45 14.69 6.49
C ASN A 604 78.28 14.99 8.00
N ILE A 605 79.05 14.29 8.82
CA ILE A 605 79.02 14.44 10.30
C ILE A 605 79.30 15.88 10.75
N GLN A 606 80.20 16.61 10.04
CA GLN A 606 80.51 18.01 10.37
C GLN A 606 79.34 18.92 10.21
N THR A 607 78.54 18.71 9.18
CA THR A 607 77.30 19.48 8.94
C THR A 607 76.25 19.20 10.04
N TYR A 608 76.11 17.99 10.49
CA TYR A 608 75.21 17.64 11.58
C TYR A 608 75.64 18.22 12.92
N LEU A 609 76.91 18.19 13.22
CA LEU A 609 77.48 18.85 14.41
C LEU A 609 77.27 20.35 14.38
N LEU A 610 77.49 21.02 13.25
CA LEU A 610 77.26 22.43 13.08
C LEU A 610 75.79 22.79 13.30
N LEU A 611 74.84 22.02 12.69
CA LEU A 611 73.40 22.24 12.87
C LEU A 611 72.95 22.01 14.31
N THR A 612 73.52 21.03 14.99
CA THR A 612 73.23 20.77 16.43
C THR A 612 73.72 21.92 17.30
N VAL A 613 74.91 22.48 17.05
CA VAL A 613 75.43 23.64 17.79
C VAL A 613 74.60 24.88 17.53
N ILE A 614 74.19 25.15 16.28
CA ILE A 614 73.28 26.25 15.95
C ILE A 614 71.95 26.09 16.64
N GLY A 615 71.34 24.90 16.63
CA GLY A 615 70.08 24.58 17.31
C GLY A 615 70.19 24.80 18.84
N LEU A 616 71.26 24.34 19.46
CA LEU A 616 71.54 24.58 20.88
C LEU A 616 71.70 26.08 21.20
N LEU A 617 72.40 26.83 20.37
CA LEU A 617 72.52 28.29 20.52
C LEU A 617 71.18 29.00 20.39
N LEU A 618 70.35 28.60 19.43
CA LEU A 618 68.99 29.12 19.27
C LEU A 618 68.08 28.83 20.49
N ILE A 619 68.12 27.62 21.02
CA ILE A 619 67.38 27.25 22.24
C ILE A 619 67.90 28.04 23.45
N LEU A 620 69.22 28.20 23.59
CA LEU A 620 69.83 28.98 24.66
C LEU A 620 69.43 30.46 24.56
N THR A 621 69.41 31.06 23.38
CA THR A 621 68.95 32.44 23.18
C THR A 621 67.46 32.57 23.51
N LEU A 622 66.61 31.62 23.12
CA LEU A 622 65.17 31.63 23.45
C LEU A 622 64.88 31.43 24.97
N ILE A 623 65.79 30.82 25.69
CA ILE A 623 65.66 30.62 27.15
C ILE A 623 66.21 31.84 27.93
N LEU A 624 67.22 32.55 27.37
CA LEU A 624 67.87 33.66 28.03
C LEU A 624 67.25 35.05 27.72
N PHE A 625 66.45 35.13 26.69
CA PHE A 625 65.64 36.30 26.28
C PHE A 625 64.14 35.96 26.25
#